data_77d7424ea4704021e3c3acbfd3faf151
#
_entry.id   77d7424ea4704021e3c3acbfd3faf151
#
_cell.length_a   1.000
_cell.length_b   1.000
_cell.length_c   1.000
_cell.angle_alpha   90.00
_cell.angle_beta   90.00
_cell.angle_gamma   90.00
#
_symmetry.space_group_name_H-M   'P 1'
#
loop_
_entity.id
_entity.type
_entity.pdbx_description
1 polymer ?
#
loop_
_entity_poly.entity_id
_entity_poly.type
_entity_poly.pdbx_seq_one_letter_code
_entity_poly.pdbx_strand_id
1 'polypeptide(L)'
;MTRRGFLAGAGGLLAAAPETGAPTRFQIGHLTLPWGAFSVDRAMEGIVKSGCRYMGFGSRHAGKPTIEVEAPTAEMAKLAERARGMGLTPALMFAGLAIEASGAVDAHLRRIEQAAAAHIPYLLTFGNTKPIARDAWIANLKQLAPRAQAAGVMLVIKPHGGNTATGKDCAGILADVGHPALKICYDAGNVLDYQDVDPIPDIRTCAGDIYAFTIKDHRNTPKDEDCGPGFGEIDHYKLLMTVARTGREIPLLCENIFEPLVTRPREAEGIDALARRAREFLETVTRGLAAGAG
;
A
#
# COMPACT_ATOMS: atom_id res chain seq x y z
N MET A 1 -39.58 36.20 11.01
CA MET A 1 -38.17 36.11 10.61
C MET A 1 -37.65 34.74 11.06
N THR A 2 -37.69 33.77 10.18
CA THR A 2 -37.34 32.36 10.45
C THR A 2 -35.95 32.10 9.84
N ARG A 3 -34.95 31.86 10.68
CA ARG A 3 -33.60 31.42 10.26
C ARG A 3 -33.65 29.93 9.86
N ARG A 4 -33.53 29.64 8.58
CA ARG A 4 -33.27 28.30 8.07
C ARG A 4 -31.77 27.99 8.27
N GLY A 5 -31.48 27.02 9.15
CA GLY A 5 -30.17 26.45 9.28
C GLY A 5 -29.87 25.56 8.06
N PHE A 6 -28.75 25.84 7.38
CA PHE A 6 -28.18 24.98 6.35
C PHE A 6 -27.40 23.86 7.05
N LEU A 7 -27.93 22.65 7.06
CA LEU A 7 -27.20 21.44 7.35
C LEU A 7 -26.46 21.02 6.06
N ALA A 8 -25.18 21.33 6.01
CA ALA A 8 -24.28 20.77 5.00
C ALA A 8 -24.06 19.28 5.33
N GLY A 9 -24.74 18.41 4.63
CA GLY A 9 -24.49 16.98 4.68
C GLY A 9 -23.12 16.69 4.05
N ALA A 10 -22.18 16.16 4.86
CA ALA A 10 -20.97 15.52 4.36
C ALA A 10 -21.38 14.23 3.64
N GLY A 11 -21.68 14.34 2.35
CA GLY A 11 -21.87 13.21 1.47
C GLY A 11 -20.49 12.57 1.22
N GLY A 12 -20.19 11.50 1.94
CA GLY A 12 -19.08 10.62 1.58
C GLY A 12 -19.30 10.14 0.14
N LEU A 13 -18.32 10.41 -0.74
CA LEU A 13 -18.24 9.79 -2.04
C LEU A 13 -18.06 8.28 -1.83
N LEU A 14 -19.17 7.55 -1.77
CA LEU A 14 -19.16 6.12 -2.09
C LEU A 14 -18.80 6.04 -3.57
N ALA A 15 -17.56 5.66 -3.86
CA ALA A 15 -17.16 5.35 -5.22
C ALA A 15 -18.15 4.33 -5.78
N ALA A 16 -18.73 4.63 -6.95
CA ALA A 16 -19.62 3.72 -7.63
C ALA A 16 -18.95 2.34 -7.75
N ALA A 17 -19.73 1.26 -7.58
CA ALA A 17 -19.21 -0.09 -7.77
C ALA A 17 -18.55 -0.16 -9.16
N PRO A 18 -17.30 -0.65 -9.27
CA PRO A 18 -16.59 -0.65 -10.54
C PRO A 18 -17.34 -1.54 -11.55
N GLU A 19 -17.49 -1.03 -12.78
CA GLU A 19 -18.02 -1.84 -13.88
C GLU A 19 -17.01 -2.96 -14.14
N THR A 20 -17.43 -4.20 -13.86
CA THR A 20 -16.62 -5.38 -14.16
C THR A 20 -16.33 -5.45 -15.65
N GLY A 21 -15.04 -5.44 -16.00
CA GLY A 21 -14.58 -5.42 -17.38
C GLY A 21 -14.01 -4.09 -17.88
N ALA A 22 -14.22 -2.97 -17.19
CA ALA A 22 -13.56 -1.72 -17.51
C ALA A 22 -12.06 -1.79 -17.17
N PRO A 23 -11.17 -1.11 -17.94
CA PRO A 23 -9.74 -1.10 -17.65
C PRO A 23 -9.44 -0.57 -16.25
N THR A 24 -8.49 -1.22 -15.56
CA THR A 24 -7.93 -0.71 -14.32
C THR A 24 -7.01 0.47 -14.59
N ARG A 25 -7.16 1.55 -13.80
CA ARG A 25 -6.23 2.68 -13.83
C ARG A 25 -5.14 2.47 -12.78
N PHE A 26 -3.97 2.01 -13.21
CA PHE A 26 -2.83 1.82 -12.33
C PHE A 26 -2.20 3.17 -11.97
N GLN A 27 -2.04 3.42 -10.68
CA GLN A 27 -1.46 4.63 -10.10
C GLN A 27 -0.02 4.34 -9.66
N ILE A 28 0.95 4.50 -10.58
CA ILE A 28 2.35 4.18 -10.32
C ILE A 28 2.97 5.24 -9.40
N GLY A 29 3.61 4.77 -8.32
CA GLY A 29 4.24 5.60 -7.31
C GLY A 29 5.27 4.86 -6.47
N HIS A 30 5.70 5.49 -5.39
CA HIS A 30 6.63 4.92 -4.43
C HIS A 30 6.13 5.07 -3.01
N LEU A 31 6.45 4.09 -2.16
CA LEU A 31 6.52 4.32 -0.73
C LEU A 31 7.73 5.21 -0.42
N THR A 32 7.69 5.91 0.70
CA THR A 32 8.86 6.67 1.16
C THR A 32 9.98 5.78 1.72
N LEU A 33 9.75 4.47 1.85
CA LEU A 33 10.68 3.50 2.43
C LEU A 33 12.07 3.46 1.78
N PRO A 34 12.22 3.50 0.45
CA PRO A 34 13.55 3.48 -0.17
C PRO A 34 14.49 4.58 0.35
N TRP A 35 13.93 5.73 0.73
CA TRP A 35 14.67 6.84 1.33
C TRP A 35 14.65 6.82 2.86
N GLY A 36 14.42 5.68 3.50
CA GLY A 36 14.25 5.57 4.96
C GLY A 36 15.42 6.08 5.80
N ALA A 37 16.64 6.15 5.24
CA ALA A 37 17.80 6.76 5.88
C ALA A 37 17.77 8.30 5.93
N PHE A 38 16.90 8.93 5.12
CA PHE A 38 16.77 10.37 4.97
C PHE A 38 15.48 10.87 5.64
N SER A 39 15.29 12.21 5.67
CA SER A 39 14.04 12.80 6.12
C SER A 39 12.87 12.46 5.20
N VAL A 40 11.66 12.51 5.72
CA VAL A 40 10.45 12.29 4.90
C VAL A 40 10.31 13.33 3.79
N ASP A 41 10.75 14.57 4.03
CA ASP A 41 10.74 15.63 3.00
C ASP A 41 11.70 15.28 1.86
N ARG A 42 12.92 14.79 2.17
CA ARG A 42 13.84 14.31 1.13
C ARG A 42 13.29 13.10 0.36
N ALA A 43 12.56 12.21 1.03
CA ALA A 43 11.88 11.10 0.35
C ALA A 43 10.81 11.60 -0.63
N MET A 44 9.99 12.57 -0.24
CA MET A 44 9.00 13.19 -1.12
C MET A 44 9.65 13.87 -2.33
N GLU A 45 10.75 14.61 -2.13
CA GLU A 45 11.54 15.17 -3.23
C GLU A 45 12.05 14.10 -4.20
N GLY A 46 12.53 12.97 -3.66
CA GLY A 46 12.98 11.84 -4.46
C GLY A 46 11.87 11.24 -5.32
N ILE A 47 10.67 11.11 -4.76
CA ILE A 47 9.49 10.65 -5.50
C ILE A 47 9.15 11.62 -6.64
N VAL A 48 9.16 12.93 -6.39
CA VAL A 48 8.98 13.95 -7.45
C VAL A 48 10.05 13.82 -8.53
N LYS A 49 11.33 13.69 -8.16
CA LYS A 49 12.46 13.55 -9.08
C LYS A 49 12.39 12.24 -9.91
N SER A 50 11.76 11.19 -9.38
CA SER A 50 11.51 9.97 -10.15
C SER A 50 10.47 10.16 -11.26
N GLY A 51 9.68 11.24 -11.21
CA GLY A 51 8.57 11.52 -12.12
C GLY A 51 7.24 10.89 -11.71
N CYS A 52 7.16 10.30 -10.51
CA CYS A 52 5.90 9.78 -9.97
C CYS A 52 5.02 10.88 -9.38
N ARG A 53 3.71 10.64 -9.42
CA ARG A 53 2.68 11.51 -8.80
C ARG A 53 2.02 10.87 -7.59
N TYR A 54 2.04 9.56 -7.46
CA TYR A 54 1.44 8.84 -6.35
C TYR A 54 2.49 8.42 -5.34
N MET A 55 2.10 8.39 -4.08
CA MET A 55 3.00 8.00 -3.00
C MET A 55 2.29 7.34 -1.83
N GLY A 56 3.08 6.65 -1.00
CA GLY A 56 2.63 6.17 0.30
C GLY A 56 3.65 6.50 1.39
N PHE A 57 3.15 6.78 2.60
CA PHE A 57 4.00 7.06 3.76
C PHE A 57 4.40 5.77 4.47
N GLY A 58 5.70 5.50 4.53
CA GLY A 58 6.30 4.50 5.40
C GLY A 58 6.28 4.93 6.87
N SER A 59 6.51 4.00 7.77
CA SER A 59 6.41 4.25 9.21
C SER A 59 7.57 5.03 9.83
N ARG A 60 8.77 5.03 9.20
CA ARG A 60 9.99 5.63 9.81
C ARG A 60 10.88 6.30 8.77
N HIS A 61 11.53 7.40 9.21
CA HIS A 61 12.56 8.13 8.46
C HIS A 61 13.68 8.58 9.39
N ALA A 62 14.94 8.46 8.96
CA ALA A 62 16.12 8.84 9.74
C ALA A 62 16.08 8.32 11.19
N GLY A 63 15.62 7.07 11.36
CA GLY A 63 15.51 6.42 12.66
C GLY A 63 14.31 6.83 13.53
N LYS A 64 13.47 7.76 13.07
CA LYS A 64 12.30 8.28 13.83
C LYS A 64 10.99 7.85 13.14
N PRO A 65 9.86 7.74 13.86
CA PRO A 65 8.56 7.62 13.24
C PRO A 65 8.30 8.75 12.24
N THR A 66 7.64 8.45 11.13
CA THR A 66 7.20 9.46 10.16
C THR A 66 6.21 10.43 10.82
N ILE A 67 5.28 9.89 11.57
CA ILE A 67 4.37 10.58 12.49
C ILE A 67 4.20 9.66 13.71
N GLU A 68 4.25 10.21 14.91
CA GLU A 68 3.94 9.43 16.12
C GLU A 68 2.47 8.99 16.14
N VAL A 69 2.19 7.85 16.77
CA VAL A 69 0.82 7.34 16.89
C VAL A 69 -0.05 8.32 17.68
N GLU A 70 0.51 8.90 18.72
CA GLU A 70 -0.14 9.85 19.64
C GLU A 70 -0.17 11.28 19.11
N ALA A 71 0.47 11.57 17.97
CA ALA A 71 0.49 12.90 17.40
C ALA A 71 -0.92 13.37 17.02
N PRO A 72 -1.24 14.65 17.18
CA PRO A 72 -2.49 15.22 16.69
C PRO A 72 -2.69 14.93 15.19
N THR A 73 -3.92 14.64 14.79
CA THR A 73 -4.26 14.36 13.38
C THR A 73 -3.86 15.47 12.43
N ALA A 74 -3.84 16.71 12.91
CA ALA A 74 -3.41 17.88 12.15
C ALA A 74 -1.94 17.79 11.67
N GLU A 75 -1.07 17.05 12.36
CA GLU A 75 0.32 16.85 11.91
C GLU A 75 0.39 16.00 10.66
N MET A 76 -0.38 14.89 10.63
CA MET A 76 -0.46 14.06 9.42
C MET A 76 -1.12 14.82 8.27
N ALA A 77 -2.18 15.59 8.55
CA ALA A 77 -2.82 16.45 7.55
C ALA A 77 -1.82 17.45 6.94
N LYS A 78 -1.03 18.16 7.76
CA LYS A 78 0.02 19.08 7.29
C LYS A 78 1.09 18.39 6.45
N LEU A 79 1.50 17.16 6.84
CA LEU A 79 2.46 16.39 6.07
C LEU A 79 1.90 16.00 4.69
N ALA A 80 0.66 15.55 4.64
CA ALA A 80 -0.01 15.24 3.38
C ALA A 80 -0.25 16.48 2.50
N GLU A 81 -0.54 17.64 3.10
CA GLU A 81 -0.64 18.91 2.37
C GLU A 81 0.70 19.32 1.76
N ARG A 82 1.82 19.16 2.49
CA ARG A 82 3.15 19.39 1.91
C ARG A 82 3.41 18.49 0.69
N ALA A 83 3.06 17.20 0.79
CA ALA A 83 3.18 16.28 -0.34
C ALA A 83 2.35 16.78 -1.54
N ARG A 84 1.10 17.20 -1.31
CA ARG A 84 0.23 17.75 -2.37
C ARG A 84 0.79 19.04 -2.96
N GLY A 85 1.36 19.92 -2.13
CA GLY A 85 2.05 21.15 -2.58
C GLY A 85 3.24 20.87 -3.49
N MET A 86 3.84 19.69 -3.40
CA MET A 86 4.89 19.18 -4.29
C MET A 86 4.35 18.46 -5.54
N GLY A 87 3.03 18.39 -5.73
CA GLY A 87 2.37 17.69 -6.84
C GLY A 87 2.20 16.19 -6.60
N LEU A 88 2.40 15.70 -5.38
CA LEU A 88 2.21 14.31 -5.01
C LEU A 88 0.78 14.03 -4.52
N THR A 89 0.30 12.83 -4.76
CA THR A 89 -0.98 12.32 -4.26
C THR A 89 -0.73 11.20 -3.26
N PRO A 90 -0.86 11.47 -1.94
CA PRO A 90 -0.78 10.42 -0.93
C PRO A 90 -1.93 9.43 -1.08
N ALA A 91 -1.61 8.17 -1.38
CA ALA A 91 -2.59 7.10 -1.60
C ALA A 91 -2.65 6.11 -0.44
N LEU A 92 -1.58 5.98 0.34
CA LEU A 92 -1.47 4.96 1.37
C LEU A 92 -0.58 5.42 2.51
N MET A 93 -0.87 4.99 3.74
CA MET A 93 0.06 5.08 4.87
C MET A 93 0.11 3.77 5.66
N PHE A 94 1.24 3.52 6.30
CA PHE A 94 1.42 2.36 7.17
C PHE A 94 0.86 2.64 8.56
N ALA A 95 0.19 1.63 9.14
CA ALA A 95 -0.25 1.69 10.53
C ALA A 95 0.94 1.72 11.53
N GLY A 96 2.05 1.06 11.15
CA GLY A 96 3.31 1.13 11.91
C GLY A 96 3.36 0.25 13.15
N LEU A 97 2.30 -0.53 13.43
CA LEU A 97 2.23 -1.50 14.52
C LEU A 97 1.57 -2.77 14.01
N ALA A 98 2.10 -3.93 14.40
CA ALA A 98 1.50 -5.23 14.07
C ALA A 98 0.11 -5.35 14.70
N ILE A 99 -0.84 -5.91 13.94
CA ILE A 99 -2.26 -5.97 14.33
C ILE A 99 -2.50 -6.82 15.59
N GLU A 100 -1.64 -7.77 15.88
CA GLU A 100 -1.67 -8.62 17.07
C GLU A 100 -0.93 -8.05 18.28
N ALA A 101 -0.26 -6.92 18.13
CA ALA A 101 0.48 -6.32 19.23
C ALA A 101 -0.46 -5.81 20.34
N SER A 102 0.05 -5.76 21.57
CA SER A 102 -0.67 -5.11 22.67
C SER A 102 -0.95 -3.64 22.32
N GLY A 103 -2.18 -3.18 22.54
CA GLY A 103 -2.61 -1.83 22.17
C GLY A 103 -2.83 -1.60 20.69
N ALA A 104 -2.80 -2.65 19.86
CA ALA A 104 -2.94 -2.51 18.41
C ALA A 104 -4.25 -1.84 18.00
N VAL A 105 -5.37 -2.17 18.65
CA VAL A 105 -6.68 -1.58 18.32
C VAL A 105 -6.65 -0.06 18.53
N ASP A 106 -6.19 0.41 19.67
CA ASP A 106 -6.13 1.85 19.97
C ASP A 106 -5.17 2.60 19.02
N ALA A 107 -4.01 2.00 18.75
CA ALA A 107 -3.05 2.57 17.81
C ALA A 107 -3.64 2.66 16.38
N HIS A 108 -4.32 1.61 15.91
CA HIS A 108 -4.95 1.62 14.60
C HIS A 108 -6.12 2.60 14.52
N LEU A 109 -6.91 2.76 15.58
CA LEU A 109 -7.97 3.78 15.61
C LEU A 109 -7.40 5.18 15.43
N ARG A 110 -6.30 5.52 16.14
CA ARG A 110 -5.61 6.81 15.93
C ARG A 110 -5.05 6.95 14.51
N ARG A 111 -4.50 5.87 13.94
CA ARG A 111 -4.02 5.86 12.54
C ARG A 111 -5.16 6.06 11.53
N ILE A 112 -6.33 5.49 11.77
CA ILE A 112 -7.54 5.72 10.96
C ILE A 112 -7.91 7.21 11.00
N GLU A 113 -7.92 7.82 12.17
CA GLU A 113 -8.21 9.27 12.33
C GLU A 113 -7.15 10.14 11.62
N GLN A 114 -5.87 9.79 11.74
CA GLN A 114 -4.78 10.47 11.05
C GLN A 114 -4.91 10.34 9.52
N ALA A 115 -5.22 9.13 9.00
CA ALA A 115 -5.44 8.90 7.57
C ALA A 115 -6.63 9.70 7.04
N ALA A 116 -7.74 9.69 7.78
CA ALA A 116 -8.95 10.45 7.44
C ALA A 116 -8.68 11.96 7.38
N ALA A 117 -8.04 12.54 8.42
CA ALA A 117 -7.70 13.95 8.46
C ALA A 117 -6.73 14.35 7.34
N ALA A 118 -5.89 13.44 6.90
CA ALA A 118 -4.95 13.63 5.81
C ALA A 118 -5.53 13.31 4.43
N HIS A 119 -6.79 12.88 4.34
CA HIS A 119 -7.44 12.40 3.10
C HIS A 119 -6.61 11.32 2.38
N ILE A 120 -6.08 10.36 3.15
CA ILE A 120 -5.36 9.19 2.64
C ILE A 120 -6.32 8.01 2.61
N PRO A 121 -6.63 7.44 1.44
CA PRO A 121 -7.69 6.44 1.31
C PRO A 121 -7.35 5.07 1.91
N TYR A 122 -6.06 4.70 1.96
CA TYR A 122 -5.65 3.37 2.40
C TYR A 122 -4.76 3.40 3.63
N LEU A 123 -5.15 2.65 4.66
CA LEU A 123 -4.32 2.36 5.83
C LEU A 123 -3.83 0.91 5.74
N LEU A 124 -2.53 0.72 5.53
CA LEU A 124 -1.90 -0.58 5.41
C LEU A 124 -1.53 -1.13 6.79
N THR A 125 -2.01 -2.33 7.08
CA THR A 125 -1.62 -3.09 8.26
C THR A 125 -1.17 -4.51 7.90
N PHE A 126 -0.34 -5.09 8.72
CA PHE A 126 0.14 -6.46 8.66
C PHE A 126 0.55 -6.92 10.06
N GLY A 127 0.90 -8.18 10.21
CA GLY A 127 1.34 -8.75 11.47
C GLY A 127 2.77 -9.27 11.43
N ASN A 128 3.10 -10.10 12.38
CA ASN A 128 4.39 -10.77 12.43
C ASN A 128 4.51 -11.80 11.30
N THR A 129 5.75 -12.09 10.91
CA THR A 129 6.07 -13.10 9.88
C THR A 129 5.84 -14.54 10.34
N LYS A 130 5.54 -14.77 11.62
CA LYS A 130 5.16 -16.08 12.19
C LYS A 130 3.68 -16.08 12.55
N PRO A 131 2.95 -17.20 12.36
CA PRO A 131 1.54 -17.28 12.74
C PRO A 131 1.37 -17.08 14.25
N ILE A 132 0.57 -16.11 14.65
CA ILE A 132 0.26 -15.81 16.05
C ILE A 132 -1.21 -15.43 16.16
N ALA A 133 -1.92 -16.05 17.12
CA ALA A 133 -3.22 -15.60 17.60
C ALA A 133 -4.19 -15.15 16.48
N ARG A 134 -4.42 -16.00 15.47
CA ARG A 134 -5.30 -15.68 14.32
C ARG A 134 -6.68 -15.17 14.76
N ASP A 135 -7.25 -15.74 15.82
CA ASP A 135 -8.56 -15.29 16.35
C ASP A 135 -8.49 -13.86 16.89
N ALA A 136 -7.38 -13.48 17.53
CA ALA A 136 -7.17 -12.10 17.97
C ALA A 136 -7.06 -11.14 16.76
N TRP A 137 -6.41 -11.58 15.68
CA TRP A 137 -6.38 -10.86 14.41
C TRP A 137 -7.77 -10.54 13.90
N ILE A 138 -8.61 -11.57 13.76
CA ILE A 138 -9.99 -11.46 13.31
C ILE A 138 -10.80 -10.54 14.23
N ALA A 139 -10.67 -10.72 15.55
CA ALA A 139 -11.36 -9.90 16.55
C ALA A 139 -10.97 -8.41 16.46
N ASN A 140 -9.67 -8.12 16.30
CA ASN A 140 -9.17 -6.76 16.16
C ASN A 140 -9.66 -6.11 14.86
N LEU A 141 -9.59 -6.82 13.73
CA LEU A 141 -10.08 -6.31 12.45
C LEU A 141 -11.59 -6.09 12.43
N LYS A 142 -12.38 -6.93 13.11
CA LYS A 142 -13.83 -6.72 13.28
C LYS A 142 -14.17 -5.45 14.05
N GLN A 143 -13.30 -5.02 14.97
CA GLN A 143 -13.47 -3.75 15.69
C GLN A 143 -13.05 -2.56 14.82
N LEU A 144 -11.98 -2.71 14.02
CA LEU A 144 -11.38 -1.62 13.27
C LEU A 144 -12.11 -1.32 11.95
N ALA A 145 -12.58 -2.34 11.23
CA ALA A 145 -13.14 -2.16 9.89
C ALA A 145 -14.38 -1.26 9.85
N PRO A 146 -15.37 -1.34 10.78
CA PRO A 146 -16.48 -0.40 10.82
C PRO A 146 -16.06 1.04 11.11
N ARG A 147 -15.00 1.22 11.92
CA ARG A 147 -14.45 2.56 12.24
C ARG A 147 -13.74 3.17 11.04
N ALA A 148 -12.98 2.36 10.32
CA ALA A 148 -12.34 2.78 9.08
C ALA A 148 -13.39 3.21 8.04
N GLN A 149 -14.46 2.43 7.87
CA GLN A 149 -15.55 2.78 6.96
C GLN A 149 -16.21 4.10 7.35
N ALA A 150 -16.51 4.30 8.63
CA ALA A 150 -17.13 5.54 9.13
C ALA A 150 -16.21 6.77 8.90
N ALA A 151 -14.90 6.57 8.92
CA ALA A 151 -13.90 7.60 8.65
C ALA A 151 -13.58 7.79 7.16
N GLY A 152 -14.18 7.00 6.25
CA GLY A 152 -13.88 7.03 4.83
C GLY A 152 -12.50 6.46 4.47
N VAL A 153 -11.94 5.60 5.32
CA VAL A 153 -10.65 4.93 5.14
C VAL A 153 -10.87 3.45 4.88
N MET A 154 -10.11 2.89 3.95
CA MET A 154 -10.06 1.45 3.69
C MET A 154 -8.86 0.84 4.42
N LEU A 155 -9.10 -0.15 5.26
CA LEU A 155 -8.04 -0.98 5.78
C LEU A 155 -7.57 -1.95 4.70
N VAL A 156 -6.27 -2.06 4.48
CA VAL A 156 -5.71 -3.05 3.57
C VAL A 156 -4.69 -3.89 4.33
N ILE A 157 -4.84 -5.22 4.24
CA ILE A 157 -3.86 -6.18 4.78
C ILE A 157 -2.92 -6.63 3.67
N LYS A 158 -1.69 -6.98 4.05
CA LYS A 158 -0.62 -7.31 3.10
C LYS A 158 -0.11 -8.73 3.35
N PRO A 159 0.17 -9.52 2.31
CA PRO A 159 1.00 -10.71 2.47
C PRO A 159 2.34 -10.35 3.12
N HIS A 160 2.60 -10.96 4.31
CA HIS A 160 3.79 -10.64 5.13
C HIS A 160 4.25 -11.86 5.96
N GLY A 161 4.05 -13.07 5.46
CA GLY A 161 4.20 -14.28 6.26
C GLY A 161 3.14 -14.41 7.35
N GLY A 162 3.36 -15.32 8.29
CA GLY A 162 2.48 -15.51 9.44
C GLY A 162 1.01 -15.79 9.07
N ASN A 163 0.09 -15.02 9.63
CA ASN A 163 -1.34 -15.13 9.35
C ASN A 163 -1.74 -14.63 7.95
N THR A 164 -0.89 -13.82 7.34
CA THR A 164 -1.07 -13.30 5.98
C THR A 164 0.01 -13.84 5.04
N ALA A 165 0.30 -15.14 5.13
CA ALA A 165 1.40 -15.75 4.38
C ALA A 165 1.25 -15.57 2.86
N THR A 166 0.02 -15.75 2.36
CA THR A 166 -0.31 -15.70 0.93
C THR A 166 -1.54 -14.83 0.67
N GLY A 167 -1.85 -14.57 -0.61
CA GLY A 167 -3.10 -13.93 -1.02
C GLY A 167 -4.32 -14.74 -0.60
N LYS A 168 -4.22 -16.07 -0.67
CA LYS A 168 -5.27 -16.98 -0.21
C LYS A 168 -5.54 -16.83 1.29
N ASP A 169 -4.50 -16.71 2.12
CA ASP A 169 -4.65 -16.52 3.56
C ASP A 169 -5.28 -15.15 3.86
N CYS A 170 -4.86 -14.11 3.15
CA CYS A 170 -5.48 -12.79 3.24
C CYS A 170 -6.97 -12.84 2.88
N ALA A 171 -7.36 -13.52 1.79
CA ALA A 171 -8.77 -13.70 1.41
C ALA A 171 -9.56 -14.45 2.49
N GLY A 172 -8.95 -15.46 3.13
CA GLY A 172 -9.53 -16.16 4.27
C GLY A 172 -9.81 -15.24 5.47
N ILE A 173 -8.87 -14.33 5.79
CA ILE A 173 -9.08 -13.32 6.84
C ILE A 173 -10.22 -12.37 6.47
N LEU A 174 -10.29 -11.90 5.23
CA LEU A 174 -11.38 -11.05 4.77
C LEU A 174 -12.74 -11.72 4.92
N ALA A 175 -12.84 -13.00 4.56
CA ALA A 175 -14.06 -13.78 4.70
C ALA A 175 -14.50 -13.91 6.17
N ASP A 176 -13.56 -14.19 7.08
CA ASP A 176 -13.84 -14.35 8.51
C ASP A 176 -14.20 -13.02 9.19
N VAL A 177 -13.64 -11.91 8.73
CA VAL A 177 -14.00 -10.55 9.20
C VAL A 177 -15.34 -10.11 8.64
N GLY A 178 -15.61 -10.40 7.36
CA GLY A 178 -16.88 -10.16 6.69
C GLY A 178 -17.24 -8.67 6.54
N HIS A 179 -16.27 -7.78 6.38
CA HIS A 179 -16.52 -6.33 6.34
C HIS A 179 -15.96 -5.67 5.05
N PRO A 180 -16.75 -4.85 4.32
CA PRO A 180 -16.36 -4.29 3.02
C PRO A 180 -15.19 -3.29 3.09
N ALA A 181 -14.95 -2.66 4.23
CA ALA A 181 -13.82 -1.73 4.42
C ALA A 181 -12.49 -2.44 4.73
N LEU A 182 -12.43 -3.76 4.63
CA LEU A 182 -11.20 -4.53 4.70
C LEU A 182 -10.89 -5.12 3.33
N LYS A 183 -9.69 -4.84 2.80
CA LYS A 183 -9.23 -5.24 1.47
C LYS A 183 -7.77 -5.68 1.50
N ILE A 184 -7.19 -5.97 0.35
CA ILE A 184 -5.82 -6.48 0.20
C ILE A 184 -4.95 -5.44 -0.50
N CYS A 185 -3.79 -5.15 0.10
CA CYS A 185 -2.63 -4.57 -0.57
C CYS A 185 -1.68 -5.71 -0.91
N TYR A 186 -1.70 -6.19 -2.16
CA TYR A 186 -0.94 -7.39 -2.53
C TYR A 186 0.56 -7.10 -2.64
N ASP A 187 1.38 -8.05 -2.21
CA ASP A 187 2.84 -8.00 -2.26
C ASP A 187 3.38 -9.34 -2.78
N ALA A 188 3.68 -9.38 -4.06
CA ALA A 188 4.16 -10.59 -4.73
C ALA A 188 5.57 -10.99 -4.26
N GLY A 189 6.41 -10.00 -3.93
CA GLY A 189 7.75 -10.23 -3.40
C GLY A 189 7.70 -10.97 -2.07
N ASN A 190 6.81 -10.56 -1.17
CA ASN A 190 6.65 -11.24 0.11
C ASN A 190 6.09 -12.67 -0.02
N VAL A 191 5.20 -12.91 -0.99
CA VAL A 191 4.68 -14.27 -1.24
C VAL A 191 5.81 -15.19 -1.71
N LEU A 192 6.67 -14.72 -2.60
CA LEU A 192 7.80 -15.48 -3.08
C LEU A 192 8.88 -15.64 -1.99
N ASP A 193 9.29 -14.54 -1.34
CA ASP A 193 10.32 -14.52 -0.29
C ASP A 193 9.96 -15.39 0.92
N TYR A 194 8.82 -15.13 1.56
CA TYR A 194 8.50 -15.78 2.84
C TYR A 194 7.92 -17.19 2.70
N GLN A 195 7.38 -17.55 1.55
CA GLN A 195 6.65 -18.80 1.37
C GLN A 195 7.19 -19.70 0.25
N ASP A 196 8.12 -19.21 -0.57
CA ASP A 196 8.57 -19.89 -1.80
C ASP A 196 7.37 -20.31 -2.68
N VAL A 197 6.34 -19.45 -2.74
CA VAL A 197 5.11 -19.67 -3.51
C VAL A 197 5.11 -18.76 -4.73
N ASP A 198 4.78 -19.34 -5.90
CA ASP A 198 4.59 -18.56 -7.13
C ASP A 198 3.42 -17.57 -6.95
N PRO A 199 3.68 -16.25 -7.00
CA PRO A 199 2.64 -15.24 -6.80
C PRO A 199 1.60 -15.19 -7.94
N ILE A 200 1.87 -15.77 -9.11
CA ILE A 200 0.95 -15.71 -10.26
C ILE A 200 -0.32 -16.56 -10.07
N PRO A 201 -0.26 -17.83 -9.65
CA PRO A 201 -1.46 -18.55 -9.25
C PRO A 201 -2.05 -18.02 -7.94
N ASP A 202 -1.22 -17.56 -6.98
CA ASP A 202 -1.70 -17.09 -5.68
C ASP A 202 -2.57 -15.84 -5.80
N ILE A 203 -2.17 -14.83 -6.56
CA ILE A 203 -2.94 -13.58 -6.74
C ILE A 203 -4.37 -13.83 -7.23
N ARG A 204 -4.59 -14.88 -8.02
CA ARG A 204 -5.92 -15.23 -8.55
C ARG A 204 -6.90 -15.62 -7.45
N THR A 205 -6.40 -16.13 -6.32
CA THR A 205 -7.23 -16.54 -5.17
C THR A 205 -7.88 -15.34 -4.46
N CYS A 206 -7.37 -14.13 -4.67
CA CYS A 206 -7.79 -12.92 -3.97
C CYS A 206 -8.02 -11.71 -4.90
N ALA A 207 -7.99 -11.89 -6.22
CA ALA A 207 -8.00 -10.81 -7.21
C ALA A 207 -9.14 -9.78 -7.04
N GLY A 208 -10.34 -10.24 -6.67
CA GLY A 208 -11.51 -9.39 -6.45
C GLY A 208 -11.34 -8.39 -5.30
N ASP A 209 -10.49 -8.71 -4.34
CA ASP A 209 -10.28 -7.95 -3.12
C ASP A 209 -8.98 -7.13 -3.10
N ILE A 210 -8.23 -7.10 -4.21
CA ILE A 210 -7.01 -6.31 -4.32
C ILE A 210 -7.37 -4.86 -4.65
N TYR A 211 -6.96 -3.94 -3.76
CA TYR A 211 -7.19 -2.50 -3.88
C TYR A 211 -5.90 -1.68 -3.93
N ALA A 212 -4.76 -2.27 -3.60
CA ALA A 212 -3.45 -1.65 -3.68
C ALA A 212 -2.37 -2.71 -3.88
N PHE A 213 -1.18 -2.28 -4.28
CA PHE A 213 0.04 -3.09 -4.28
C PHE A 213 1.17 -2.36 -3.56
N THR A 214 1.91 -3.09 -2.74
CA THR A 214 3.31 -2.78 -2.48
C THR A 214 4.14 -3.54 -3.52
N ILE A 215 4.90 -2.81 -4.32
CA ILE A 215 5.66 -3.38 -5.44
C ILE A 215 7.12 -3.53 -5.04
N LYS A 216 7.60 -4.73 -5.14
CA LYS A 216 9.01 -5.12 -5.18
C LYS A 216 9.15 -6.36 -6.05
N ASP A 217 10.36 -6.75 -6.31
CA ASP A 217 10.70 -8.02 -6.88
C ASP A 217 11.50 -8.83 -5.87
N HIS A 218 11.63 -10.11 -6.11
CA HIS A 218 12.41 -11.01 -5.30
C HIS A 218 13.09 -12.05 -6.20
N ARG A 219 14.21 -12.57 -5.76
CA ARG A 219 14.90 -13.65 -6.43
C ARG A 219 15.54 -14.60 -5.42
N ASN A 220 15.46 -15.88 -5.71
CA ASN A 220 16.08 -16.94 -4.92
C ASN A 220 17.52 -17.22 -5.39
N THR A 221 17.83 -16.99 -6.66
CA THR A 221 19.11 -17.34 -7.27
C THR A 221 19.77 -16.14 -7.96
N PRO A 222 21.10 -15.95 -7.86
CA PRO A 222 22.11 -16.71 -7.11
C PRO A 222 22.15 -16.40 -5.61
N LYS A 223 21.37 -15.45 -5.15
CA LYS A 223 21.24 -15.06 -3.75
C LYS A 223 19.77 -14.72 -3.49
N ASP A 224 19.25 -15.24 -2.38
CA ASP A 224 17.95 -14.91 -1.84
C ASP A 224 17.96 -13.45 -1.36
N GLU A 225 17.28 -12.57 -2.10
CA GLU A 225 17.18 -11.15 -1.77
C GLU A 225 16.03 -10.43 -2.48
N ASP A 226 15.44 -9.48 -1.75
CA ASP A 226 14.53 -8.51 -2.32
C ASP A 226 15.23 -7.51 -3.24
N CYS A 227 14.60 -7.19 -4.34
CA CYS A 227 15.10 -6.22 -5.31
C CYS A 227 13.99 -5.34 -5.91
N GLY A 228 14.35 -4.42 -6.75
CA GLY A 228 13.42 -3.55 -7.46
C GLY A 228 12.69 -4.29 -8.60
N PRO A 229 11.51 -3.82 -9.01
CA PRO A 229 10.69 -4.48 -10.02
C PRO A 229 11.44 -4.66 -11.34
N GLY A 230 11.38 -5.89 -11.89
CA GLY A 230 12.06 -6.30 -13.13
C GLY A 230 13.53 -6.68 -12.95
N PHE A 231 14.02 -6.83 -11.71
CA PHE A 231 15.34 -7.38 -11.41
C PHE A 231 15.29 -8.81 -10.84
N GLY A 232 14.12 -9.29 -10.47
CA GLY A 232 13.90 -10.59 -9.86
C GLY A 232 13.22 -11.59 -10.77
N GLU A 233 12.47 -12.50 -10.16
CA GLU A 233 11.84 -13.66 -10.79
C GLU A 233 10.34 -13.47 -11.03
N ILE A 234 9.74 -12.32 -10.59
CA ILE A 234 8.31 -12.07 -10.69
C ILE A 234 7.94 -11.52 -12.08
N ASP A 235 7.06 -12.24 -12.78
CA ASP A 235 6.46 -11.76 -14.03
C ASP A 235 5.37 -10.70 -13.72
N HIS A 236 5.77 -9.43 -13.63
CA HIS A 236 4.88 -8.32 -13.32
C HIS A 236 3.77 -8.12 -14.35
N TYR A 237 3.98 -8.53 -15.61
CA TYR A 237 2.93 -8.45 -16.61
C TYR A 237 1.81 -9.45 -16.31
N LYS A 238 2.13 -10.72 -16.06
CA LYS A 238 1.15 -11.74 -15.68
C LYS A 238 0.50 -11.42 -14.33
N LEU A 239 1.27 -10.89 -13.38
CA LEU A 239 0.76 -10.47 -12.08
C LEU A 239 -0.35 -9.42 -12.24
N LEU A 240 -0.05 -8.30 -12.89
CA LEU A 240 -0.98 -7.18 -13.03
C LEU A 240 -2.12 -7.46 -14.02
N MET A 241 -1.91 -8.36 -14.99
CA MET A 241 -2.97 -8.81 -15.90
C MET A 241 -4.18 -9.39 -15.15
N THR A 242 -3.95 -10.03 -14.00
CA THR A 242 -5.02 -10.61 -13.17
C THR A 242 -6.02 -9.55 -12.67
N VAL A 243 -5.59 -8.31 -12.52
CA VAL A 243 -6.41 -7.19 -12.05
C VAL A 243 -6.55 -6.05 -13.08
N ALA A 244 -6.25 -6.34 -14.37
CA ALA A 244 -6.23 -5.32 -15.42
C ALA A 244 -7.64 -4.81 -15.84
N ARG A 245 -8.71 -5.47 -15.41
CA ARG A 245 -10.10 -5.21 -15.82
C ARG A 245 -11.05 -5.06 -14.64
N THR A 246 -10.66 -4.31 -13.62
CA THR A 246 -11.48 -4.12 -12.41
C THR A 246 -12.30 -2.83 -12.43
N GLY A 247 -12.06 -1.91 -13.37
CA GLY A 247 -12.65 -0.57 -13.41
C GLY A 247 -12.17 0.34 -12.27
N ARG A 248 -11.26 -0.13 -11.41
CA ARG A 248 -10.78 0.60 -10.22
C ARG A 248 -9.52 1.42 -10.53
N GLU A 249 -9.26 2.38 -9.65
CA GLU A 249 -7.93 2.97 -9.49
C GLU A 249 -7.16 2.13 -8.47
N ILE A 250 -6.01 1.60 -8.88
CA ILE A 250 -5.20 0.74 -8.03
C ILE A 250 -3.79 1.31 -7.93
N PRO A 251 -3.35 1.79 -6.75
CA PRO A 251 -1.98 2.25 -6.54
C PRO A 251 -0.99 1.09 -6.60
N LEU A 252 0.07 1.29 -7.37
CA LEU A 252 1.26 0.44 -7.44
C LEU A 252 2.40 1.20 -6.78
N LEU A 253 2.65 0.95 -5.50
CA LEU A 253 3.63 1.70 -4.72
C LEU A 253 4.90 0.88 -4.50
N CYS A 254 6.01 1.26 -5.16
CA CYS A 254 7.28 0.56 -5.01
C CYS A 254 7.79 0.67 -3.57
N GLU A 255 8.02 -0.49 -2.95
CA GLU A 255 8.54 -0.64 -1.59
C GLU A 255 10.06 -0.87 -1.60
N ASN A 256 10.55 -1.66 -2.56
CA ASN A 256 11.96 -1.87 -2.83
C ASN A 256 12.25 -1.53 -4.31
N ILE A 257 13.37 -0.84 -4.56
CA ILE A 257 13.78 -0.40 -5.90
C ILE A 257 15.24 -0.71 -6.18
N PHE A 258 15.92 -1.38 -5.24
CA PHE A 258 17.37 -1.56 -5.30
C PHE A 258 17.77 -2.68 -6.27
N GLU A 259 18.94 -2.50 -6.90
CA GLU A 259 19.55 -3.53 -7.72
C GLU A 259 20.07 -4.68 -6.85
N PRO A 260 19.84 -5.93 -7.27
CA PRO A 260 20.37 -7.07 -6.53
C PRO A 260 21.89 -7.19 -6.71
N LEU A 261 22.56 -7.78 -5.72
CA LEU A 261 24.02 -7.99 -5.67
C LEU A 261 24.86 -6.70 -5.71
N VAL A 262 24.23 -5.54 -5.63
CA VAL A 262 24.90 -4.24 -5.66
C VAL A 262 24.73 -3.54 -4.31
N THR A 263 25.77 -2.85 -3.88
CA THR A 263 25.66 -2.02 -2.66
C THR A 263 24.64 -0.90 -2.87
N ARG A 264 23.69 -0.78 -1.96
CA ARG A 264 22.67 0.29 -2.01
C ARG A 264 23.34 1.66 -2.06
N PRO A 265 22.83 2.60 -2.86
CA PRO A 265 23.34 3.97 -2.89
C PRO A 265 23.32 4.60 -1.49
N ARG A 266 24.38 5.28 -1.12
CA ARG A 266 24.46 6.05 0.13
C ARG A 266 23.87 7.45 -0.03
N GLU A 267 23.92 7.98 -1.26
CA GLU A 267 23.36 9.30 -1.60
C GLU A 267 21.94 9.15 -2.15
N ALA A 268 21.10 10.11 -1.78
CA ALA A 268 19.70 10.08 -2.16
C ALA A 268 19.48 10.17 -3.68
N GLU A 269 20.39 10.81 -4.43
CA GLU A 269 20.35 10.92 -5.89
C GLU A 269 20.45 9.56 -6.59
N GLY A 270 21.22 8.63 -6.03
CA GLY A 270 21.29 7.25 -6.53
C GLY A 270 19.96 6.52 -6.31
N ILE A 271 19.29 6.77 -5.19
CA ILE A 271 17.95 6.23 -4.92
C ILE A 271 16.92 6.85 -5.89
N ASP A 272 16.99 8.15 -6.15
CA ASP A 272 16.11 8.85 -7.10
C ASP A 272 16.22 8.25 -8.52
N ALA A 273 17.45 7.87 -8.95
CA ALA A 273 17.68 7.24 -10.23
C ALA A 273 17.04 5.84 -10.32
N LEU A 274 17.18 5.02 -9.27
CA LEU A 274 16.56 3.70 -9.18
C LEU A 274 15.03 3.80 -9.14
N ALA A 275 14.49 4.78 -8.43
CA ALA A 275 13.05 5.05 -8.40
C ALA A 275 12.50 5.40 -9.78
N ARG A 276 13.22 6.22 -10.57
CA ARG A 276 12.85 6.52 -11.95
C ARG A 276 12.84 5.26 -12.81
N ARG A 277 13.87 4.43 -12.71
CA ARG A 277 13.94 3.15 -13.43
C ARG A 277 12.76 2.24 -13.08
N ALA A 278 12.41 2.11 -11.78
CA ALA A 278 11.29 1.30 -11.34
C ALA A 278 9.94 1.82 -11.91
N ARG A 279 9.74 3.15 -11.95
CA ARG A 279 8.59 3.78 -12.61
C ARG A 279 8.53 3.41 -14.10
N GLU A 280 9.61 3.59 -14.84
CA GLU A 280 9.68 3.34 -16.28
C GLU A 280 9.40 1.87 -16.63
N PHE A 281 9.88 0.94 -15.81
CA PHE A 281 9.54 -0.47 -15.92
C PHE A 281 8.04 -0.71 -15.77
N LEU A 282 7.42 -0.21 -14.70
CA LEU A 282 5.99 -0.39 -14.45
C LEU A 282 5.11 0.30 -15.50
N GLU A 283 5.52 1.46 -16.01
CA GLU A 283 4.84 2.12 -17.14
C GLU A 283 4.88 1.25 -18.40
N THR A 284 5.97 0.55 -18.65
CA THR A 284 6.09 -0.37 -19.78
C THR A 284 5.14 -1.55 -19.64
N VAL A 285 5.10 -2.15 -18.43
CA VAL A 285 4.18 -3.25 -18.13
C VAL A 285 2.72 -2.82 -18.28
N THR A 286 2.34 -1.70 -17.67
CA THR A 286 0.94 -1.23 -17.68
C THR A 286 0.47 -0.76 -19.06
N ARG A 287 1.35 -0.18 -19.89
CA ARG A 287 1.04 0.13 -21.31
C ARG A 287 0.76 -1.14 -22.11
N GLY A 288 1.54 -2.21 -21.89
CA GLY A 288 1.31 -3.51 -22.55
C GLY A 288 -0.06 -4.08 -22.19
N LEU A 289 -0.48 -3.95 -20.92
CA LEU A 289 -1.81 -4.39 -20.47
C LEU A 289 -2.94 -3.57 -21.11
N ALA A 290 -2.77 -2.28 -21.31
CA ALA A 290 -3.75 -1.43 -21.95
C ALA A 290 -3.87 -1.73 -23.46
N ALA A 291 -2.76 -2.02 -24.16
CA ALA A 291 -2.74 -2.33 -25.59
C ALA A 291 -3.36 -3.69 -25.93
N GLY A 292 -3.21 -4.70 -25.04
CA GLY A 292 -3.82 -6.03 -25.22
C GLY A 292 -5.34 -6.06 -24.96
N ALA A 293 -5.95 -4.93 -24.77
CA ALA A 293 -7.36 -4.75 -24.41
C ALA A 293 -8.26 -4.36 -25.59
N GLY A 294 -7.70 -4.30 -26.82
CA GLY A 294 -8.39 -4.00 -28.09
C GLY A 294 -8.89 -5.24 -28.82
#